data_0c82f03a653202a4476abc89afc8ea15
#
_entry.id   0c82f03a653202a4476abc89afc8ea15
#
_cell.length_a   1.000
_cell.length_b   1.000
_cell.length_c   1.000
_cell.angle_alpha   90.00
_cell.angle_beta   90.00
_cell.angle_gamma   90.00
#
_symmetry.space_group_name_H-M   'P 1'
#
loop_
_entity.id
_entity.type
_entity.pdbx_description
1 polymer ?
#
loop_
_entity_poly.entity_id
_entity_poly.type
_entity_poly.pdbx_seq_one_letter_code
_entity_poly.pdbx_strand_id
1 'polypeptide(L)'
;MSRDGSIDLELGASTYRFRLAIGDLEALQEETGIGAPEHLHRLYVGENACFRHVRAILRTALIGGGMGVSEAHEVSRGLDDMPAVRAIAVAALVIGAGLQGAEDEPLPHRASKKDDAEPLPDGKMAFRAFYEAAAVMQLPADSMRRMTLWQFHAYVAGFNKGQNPDKPDPLSDQEEDALWNWLNEPMAGAA
;
A
#
# COMPACT_ATOMS: atom_id res chain seq x y z
N MET A 1 -1.98 -11.93 -4.40
CA MET A 1 -2.77 -10.95 -3.59
C MET A 1 -4.07 -10.63 -4.30
N SER A 2 -5.14 -10.30 -3.57
CA SER A 2 -6.42 -9.92 -4.16
C SER A 2 -6.44 -8.44 -4.58
N ARG A 3 -7.21 -8.08 -5.66
CA ARG A 3 -7.40 -6.67 -6.10
C ARG A 3 -8.00 -5.76 -5.04
N ASP A 4 -8.70 -6.32 -4.05
CA ASP A 4 -9.18 -5.58 -2.89
C ASP A 4 -8.13 -5.40 -1.79
N GLY A 5 -6.88 -5.82 -2.02
CA GLY A 5 -5.76 -5.74 -1.09
C GLY A 5 -5.88 -6.69 0.11
N SER A 6 -6.80 -7.65 0.05
CA SER A 6 -6.91 -8.68 1.10
C SER A 6 -5.91 -9.80 0.87
N ILE A 7 -5.45 -10.37 1.98
CA ILE A 7 -4.59 -11.55 2.02
C ILE A 7 -5.09 -12.47 3.14
N ASP A 8 -5.21 -13.76 2.83
CA ASP A 8 -5.55 -14.79 3.80
C ASP A 8 -4.27 -15.46 4.30
N LEU A 9 -3.99 -15.36 5.59
CA LEU A 9 -2.78 -15.88 6.22
C LEU A 9 -3.12 -16.71 7.46
N GLU A 10 -2.30 -17.73 7.70
CA GLU A 10 -2.37 -18.52 8.92
C GLU A 10 -1.74 -17.76 10.10
N LEU A 11 -2.51 -17.64 11.19
CA LEU A 11 -2.07 -17.11 12.45
C LEU A 11 -2.42 -18.10 13.57
N GLY A 12 -1.42 -18.79 14.08
CA GLY A 12 -1.65 -19.94 14.97
C GLY A 12 -2.22 -21.12 14.21
N ALA A 13 -3.36 -21.64 14.67
CA ALA A 13 -4.07 -22.78 14.05
C ALA A 13 -5.20 -22.36 13.11
N SER A 14 -5.43 -21.07 12.93
CA SER A 14 -6.54 -20.50 12.15
C SER A 14 -6.06 -19.64 11.00
N THR A 15 -6.82 -19.64 9.92
CA THR A 15 -6.62 -18.74 8.77
C THR A 15 -7.49 -17.51 8.96
N TYR A 16 -6.89 -16.33 8.81
CA TYR A 16 -7.58 -15.06 8.94
C TYR A 16 -7.40 -14.22 7.68
N ARG A 17 -8.43 -13.44 7.38
CA ARG A 17 -8.38 -12.45 6.31
C ARG A 17 -7.88 -11.13 6.87
N PHE A 18 -6.83 -10.59 6.25
CA PHE A 18 -6.25 -9.30 6.55
C PHE A 18 -6.44 -8.36 5.38
N ARG A 19 -6.71 -7.09 5.65
CA ARG A 19 -6.82 -6.04 4.66
C ARG A 19 -6.50 -4.69 5.29
N LEU A 20 -5.82 -3.82 4.54
CA LEU A 20 -5.56 -2.44 4.93
C LEU A 20 -6.06 -1.50 3.84
N ALA A 21 -7.15 -0.79 4.12
CA ALA A 21 -7.64 0.32 3.32
C ALA A 21 -6.94 1.63 3.73
N ILE A 22 -7.13 2.70 2.96
CA ILE A 22 -6.55 4.02 3.25
C ILE A 22 -6.94 4.51 4.66
N GLY A 23 -8.20 4.34 5.06
CA GLY A 23 -8.62 4.70 6.42
C GLY A 23 -7.98 3.86 7.51
N ASP A 24 -7.63 2.60 7.25
CA ASP A 24 -6.92 1.73 8.18
C ASP A 24 -5.45 2.16 8.31
N LEU A 25 -4.82 2.56 7.20
CA LEU A 25 -3.45 3.09 7.19
C LEU A 25 -3.37 4.43 7.93
N GLU A 26 -4.38 5.30 7.76
CA GLU A 26 -4.52 6.56 8.49
C GLU A 26 -4.63 6.30 10.01
N ALA A 27 -5.54 5.43 10.43
CA ALA A 27 -5.73 5.07 11.82
C ALA A 27 -4.48 4.43 12.44
N LEU A 28 -3.79 3.56 11.69
CA LEU A 28 -2.54 2.96 12.12
C LEU A 28 -1.44 4.01 12.34
N GLN A 29 -1.31 4.98 11.42
CA GLN A 29 -0.35 6.08 11.55
C GLN A 29 -0.67 6.97 12.75
N GLU A 30 -1.94 7.27 13.01
CA GLU A 30 -2.36 8.03 14.19
C GLU A 30 -2.05 7.29 15.50
N GLU A 31 -2.31 5.99 15.55
CA GLU A 31 -2.07 5.17 16.75
C GLU A 31 -0.58 4.99 17.04
N THR A 32 0.25 4.77 16.02
CA THR A 32 1.66 4.40 16.19
C THR A 32 2.62 5.58 16.06
N GLY A 33 2.18 6.68 15.42
CA GLY A 33 3.02 7.81 15.06
C GLY A 33 3.96 7.54 13.88
N ILE A 34 3.85 6.37 13.22
CA ILE A 34 4.74 5.87 12.17
C ILE A 34 3.91 5.53 10.94
N GLY A 35 4.40 5.90 9.76
CA GLY A 35 3.75 5.57 8.50
C GLY A 35 3.93 4.11 8.08
N ALA A 36 3.02 3.60 7.25
CA ALA A 36 3.07 2.21 6.78
C ALA A 36 4.38 1.84 6.03
N PRO A 37 4.97 2.70 5.18
CA PRO A 37 6.27 2.42 4.57
C PRO A 37 7.40 2.20 5.59
N GLU A 38 7.45 3.02 6.63
CA GLU A 38 8.45 2.88 7.69
C GLU A 38 8.20 1.65 8.56
N HIS A 39 6.93 1.30 8.83
CA HIS A 39 6.61 0.02 9.47
C HIS A 39 7.14 -1.15 8.66
N LEU A 40 6.92 -1.16 7.34
CA LEU A 40 7.41 -2.20 6.46
C LEU A 40 8.94 -2.30 6.51
N HIS A 41 9.63 -1.16 6.42
CA HIS A 41 11.08 -1.10 6.52
C HIS A 41 11.59 -1.71 7.82
N ARG A 42 11.07 -1.29 8.97
CA ARG A 42 11.45 -1.81 10.30
C ARG A 42 11.20 -3.30 10.48
N LEU A 43 10.11 -3.82 9.90
CA LEU A 43 9.78 -5.24 9.96
C LEU A 43 10.74 -6.09 9.10
N TYR A 44 11.18 -5.58 7.94
CA TYR A 44 12.13 -6.28 7.07
C TYR A 44 13.57 -6.23 7.57
N VAL A 45 14.02 -5.08 8.05
CA VAL A 45 15.38 -4.92 8.55
C VAL A 45 15.56 -5.55 9.93
N GLY A 46 14.44 -5.74 10.66
CA GLY A 46 14.46 -6.31 12.03
C GLY A 46 15.00 -5.33 13.08
N GLU A 47 15.36 -4.11 12.69
CA GLU A 47 15.81 -3.08 13.61
C GLU A 47 14.62 -2.27 14.11
N ASN A 48 14.53 -2.10 15.42
CA ASN A 48 13.46 -1.31 16.09
C ASN A 48 12.03 -1.81 15.83
N ALA A 49 11.84 -3.08 15.48
CA ALA A 49 10.53 -3.70 15.39
C ALA A 49 9.87 -3.72 16.78
N CYS A 50 8.94 -2.81 17.03
CA CYS A 50 8.20 -2.75 18.29
C CYS A 50 7.02 -3.71 18.24
N PHE A 51 6.97 -4.71 19.13
CA PHE A 51 5.89 -5.70 19.13
C PHE A 51 4.50 -5.09 19.35
N ARG A 52 4.41 -3.97 20.05
CA ARG A 52 3.15 -3.21 20.17
C ARG A 52 2.66 -2.73 18.80
N HIS A 53 3.57 -2.31 17.90
CA HIS A 53 3.22 -1.90 16.53
C HIS A 53 2.81 -3.12 15.68
N VAL A 54 3.50 -4.26 15.82
CA VAL A 54 3.10 -5.53 15.17
C VAL A 54 1.66 -5.87 15.54
N ARG A 55 1.31 -5.78 16.83
CA ARG A 55 -0.05 -6.03 17.32
C ARG A 55 -1.05 -5.02 16.74
N ALA A 56 -0.72 -3.74 16.68
CA ALA A 56 -1.56 -2.69 16.09
C ALA A 56 -1.83 -2.98 14.61
N ILE A 57 -0.79 -3.31 13.82
CA ILE A 57 -0.88 -3.66 12.41
C ILE A 57 -1.85 -4.82 12.20
N LEU A 58 -1.62 -5.94 12.87
CA LEU A 58 -2.43 -7.15 12.69
C LEU A 58 -3.88 -6.94 13.13
N ARG A 59 -4.11 -6.26 14.26
CA ARG A 59 -5.46 -5.92 14.73
C ARG A 59 -6.20 -5.04 13.72
N THR A 60 -5.58 -3.95 13.26
CA THR A 60 -6.19 -3.04 12.29
C THR A 60 -6.51 -3.77 10.99
N ALA A 61 -5.60 -4.62 10.51
CA ALA A 61 -5.82 -5.37 9.30
C ALA A 61 -6.88 -6.48 9.41
N LEU A 62 -7.04 -7.10 10.60
CA LEU A 62 -8.14 -8.02 10.87
C LEU A 62 -9.50 -7.32 10.80
N ILE A 63 -9.60 -6.12 11.38
CA ILE A 63 -10.81 -5.30 11.31
C ILE A 63 -11.08 -4.89 9.86
N GLY A 64 -10.08 -4.42 9.14
CA GLY A 64 -10.18 -4.09 7.71
C GLY A 64 -10.54 -5.30 6.83
N GLY A 65 -10.18 -6.52 7.26
CA GLY A 65 -10.56 -7.80 6.66
C GLY A 65 -12.01 -8.23 6.96
N GLY A 66 -12.72 -7.48 7.80
CA GLY A 66 -14.12 -7.72 8.15
C GLY A 66 -14.36 -8.37 9.51
N MET A 67 -13.32 -8.57 10.31
CA MET A 67 -13.45 -9.10 11.67
C MET A 67 -14.05 -8.07 12.62
N GLY A 68 -14.88 -8.51 13.57
CA GLY A 68 -15.42 -7.65 14.62
C GLY A 68 -14.31 -7.07 15.52
N VAL A 69 -14.46 -5.81 15.96
CA VAL A 69 -13.44 -5.10 16.75
C VAL A 69 -13.03 -5.89 18.00
N SER A 70 -14.00 -6.41 18.78
CA SER A 70 -13.73 -7.19 19.99
C SER A 70 -12.95 -8.47 19.69
N GLU A 71 -13.34 -9.19 18.65
CA GLU A 71 -12.69 -10.42 18.20
C GLU A 71 -11.26 -10.14 17.72
N ALA A 72 -11.04 -9.09 16.93
CA ALA A 72 -9.72 -8.68 16.49
C ALA A 72 -8.79 -8.32 17.67
N HIS A 73 -9.34 -7.72 18.72
CA HIS A 73 -8.60 -7.48 19.97
C HIS A 73 -8.22 -8.78 20.69
N GLU A 74 -9.10 -9.78 20.72
CA GLU A 74 -8.81 -11.07 21.33
C GLU A 74 -7.75 -11.83 20.57
N VAL A 75 -7.90 -11.93 19.22
CA VAL A 75 -6.89 -12.55 18.35
C VAL A 75 -5.54 -11.87 18.51
N SER A 76 -5.51 -10.53 18.53
CA SER A 76 -4.25 -9.77 18.66
C SER A 76 -3.57 -9.93 20.04
N ARG A 77 -4.31 -10.26 21.10
CA ARG A 77 -3.72 -10.62 22.40
C ARG A 77 -3.08 -12.00 22.37
N GLY A 78 -3.67 -12.96 21.65
CA GLY A 78 -3.10 -14.29 21.47
C GLY A 78 -1.75 -14.32 20.76
N LEU A 79 -1.31 -13.18 20.16
CA LEU A 79 0.03 -13.05 19.59
C LEU A 79 1.15 -13.18 20.64
N ASP A 80 0.87 -12.93 21.91
CA ASP A 80 1.84 -13.05 23.00
C ASP A 80 2.30 -14.51 23.21
N ASP A 81 1.47 -15.47 22.80
CA ASP A 81 1.73 -16.91 22.91
C ASP A 81 2.46 -17.47 21.67
N MET A 82 2.74 -16.62 20.68
CA MET A 82 3.38 -17.04 19.43
C MET A 82 4.83 -16.51 19.36
N PRO A 83 5.73 -17.22 18.64
CA PRO A 83 7.09 -16.71 18.38
C PRO A 83 7.05 -15.35 17.70
N ALA A 84 7.71 -14.34 18.27
CA ALA A 84 7.70 -12.95 17.78
C ALA A 84 8.08 -12.85 16.30
N VAL A 85 9.05 -13.66 15.85
CA VAL A 85 9.50 -13.70 14.45
C VAL A 85 8.34 -14.05 13.50
N ARG A 86 7.44 -14.95 13.89
CA ARG A 86 6.28 -15.32 13.08
C ARG A 86 5.27 -14.17 12.98
N ALA A 87 4.98 -13.52 14.10
CA ALA A 87 4.08 -12.36 14.11
C ALA A 87 4.65 -11.20 13.27
N ILE A 88 5.96 -10.95 13.34
CA ILE A 88 6.67 -9.95 12.53
C ILE A 88 6.55 -10.28 11.05
N ALA A 89 6.78 -11.54 10.66
CA ALA A 89 6.67 -11.96 9.25
C ALA A 89 5.26 -11.78 8.71
N VAL A 90 4.23 -12.16 9.48
CA VAL A 90 2.83 -11.96 9.09
C VAL A 90 2.51 -10.46 8.94
N ALA A 91 2.95 -9.62 9.88
CA ALA A 91 2.74 -8.17 9.82
C ALA A 91 3.42 -7.54 8.58
N ALA A 92 4.63 -8.00 8.23
CA ALA A 92 5.34 -7.54 7.02
C ALA A 92 4.57 -7.90 5.75
N LEU A 93 4.06 -9.13 5.63
CA LEU A 93 3.23 -9.55 4.50
C LEU A 93 1.94 -8.72 4.40
N VAL A 94 1.28 -8.46 5.53
CA VAL A 94 0.03 -7.68 5.59
C VAL A 94 0.26 -6.23 5.14
N ILE A 95 1.29 -5.56 5.66
CA ILE A 95 1.64 -4.19 5.24
C ILE A 95 2.05 -4.19 3.76
N GLY A 96 2.88 -5.17 3.34
CA GLY A 96 3.29 -5.30 1.94
C GLY A 96 2.08 -5.42 1.01
N ALA A 97 1.11 -6.27 1.34
CA ALA A 97 -0.12 -6.42 0.57
C ALA A 97 -0.91 -5.10 0.47
N GLY A 98 -1.01 -4.34 1.57
CA GLY A 98 -1.70 -3.06 1.60
C GLY A 98 -1.03 -1.96 0.76
N LEU A 99 0.30 -2.02 0.62
CA LEU A 99 1.08 -1.01 -0.11
C LEU A 99 1.28 -1.35 -1.60
N GLN A 100 1.42 -2.64 -1.96
CA GLN A 100 1.80 -3.07 -3.31
C GLN A 100 0.59 -3.28 -4.25
N GLY A 101 -0.56 -3.70 -3.70
CA GLY A 101 -1.75 -4.02 -4.51
C GLY A 101 -1.66 -5.38 -5.22
N ALA A 102 -2.31 -5.50 -6.40
CA ALA A 102 -2.39 -6.75 -7.15
C ALA A 102 -1.09 -7.04 -7.91
N GLU A 103 -0.58 -8.28 -7.82
CA GLU A 103 0.68 -8.69 -8.48
C GLU A 103 0.55 -8.77 -10.00
N ASP A 104 -0.64 -9.09 -10.49
CA ASP A 104 -0.95 -9.25 -11.91
C ASP A 104 -1.31 -7.92 -12.61
N GLU A 105 -1.56 -6.87 -11.86
CA GLU A 105 -1.84 -5.52 -12.35
C GLU A 105 -1.05 -4.49 -11.53
N PRO A 106 0.26 -4.41 -11.71
CA PRO A 106 1.05 -3.40 -11.01
C PRO A 106 0.58 -2.00 -11.40
N LEU A 107 0.53 -1.09 -10.43
CA LEU A 107 0.26 0.30 -10.71
C LEU A 107 1.38 0.84 -11.61
N PRO A 108 1.03 1.62 -12.65
CA PRO A 108 2.05 2.28 -13.46
C PRO A 108 2.93 3.13 -12.55
N HIS A 109 4.22 2.84 -12.55
CA HIS A 109 5.20 3.67 -11.86
C HIS A 109 5.18 5.05 -12.51
N ARG A 110 4.48 5.97 -11.87
CA ARG A 110 4.60 7.36 -12.25
C ARG A 110 6.02 7.76 -11.88
N ALA A 111 6.88 7.98 -12.87
CA ALA A 111 8.11 8.70 -12.64
C ALA A 111 7.72 9.98 -11.90
N SER A 112 7.96 10.03 -10.61
CA SER A 112 7.64 11.20 -9.83
C SER A 112 8.50 12.31 -10.44
N LYS A 113 7.85 13.30 -11.09
CA LYS A 113 8.46 14.63 -11.07
C LYS A 113 8.84 14.80 -9.62
N LYS A 114 10.14 14.98 -9.36
CA LYS A 114 10.63 15.34 -8.03
C LYS A 114 9.74 16.46 -7.52
N ASP A 115 8.70 16.11 -6.78
CA ASP A 115 8.11 17.06 -5.87
C ASP A 115 9.22 17.31 -4.85
N ASP A 116 9.75 18.52 -4.84
CA ASP A 116 10.78 18.96 -3.89
C ASP A 116 10.26 18.99 -2.43
N ALA A 117 9.15 18.33 -2.16
CA ALA A 117 8.60 18.16 -0.83
C ALA A 117 9.46 17.15 -0.06
N GLU A 118 10.11 17.63 1.00
CA GLU A 118 10.82 16.74 1.91
C GLU A 118 9.89 15.62 2.41
N PRO A 119 10.35 14.35 2.38
CA PRO A 119 9.56 13.26 2.91
C PRO A 119 9.21 13.51 4.38
N LEU A 120 7.97 13.22 4.75
CA LEU A 120 7.54 13.36 6.13
C LEU A 120 8.37 12.42 7.05
N PRO A 121 8.70 12.86 8.28
CA PRO A 121 9.47 12.06 9.21
C PRO A 121 8.75 10.74 9.53
N ASP A 122 9.50 9.71 9.90
CA ASP A 122 9.00 8.37 10.25
C ASP A 122 8.16 7.72 9.13
N GLY A 123 8.46 8.00 7.86
CA GLY A 123 7.76 7.43 6.71
C GLY A 123 6.26 7.73 6.68
N LYS A 124 5.83 8.82 7.32
CA LYS A 124 4.42 9.22 7.37
C LYS A 124 3.87 9.51 5.98
N MET A 125 2.66 9.06 5.77
CA MET A 125 1.90 9.34 4.56
C MET A 125 1.13 10.66 4.71
N ALA A 126 1.11 11.47 3.65
CA ALA A 126 0.36 12.74 3.60
C ALA A 126 -1.11 12.46 3.21
N PHE A 127 -1.94 12.05 4.17
CA PHE A 127 -3.36 11.71 3.90
C PHE A 127 -4.15 12.88 3.33
N ARG A 128 -3.76 14.13 3.59
CA ARG A 128 -4.34 15.32 3.00
C ARG A 128 -4.45 15.22 1.47
N ALA A 129 -3.41 14.70 0.81
CA ALA A 129 -3.39 14.56 -0.64
C ALA A 129 -4.49 13.61 -1.16
N PHE A 130 -4.81 12.55 -0.40
CA PHE A 130 -5.91 11.64 -0.73
C PHE A 130 -7.27 12.34 -0.64
N TYR A 131 -7.50 13.14 0.40
CA TYR A 131 -8.74 13.90 0.56
C TYR A 131 -8.90 14.97 -0.52
N GLU A 132 -7.81 15.69 -0.86
CA GLU A 132 -7.82 16.69 -1.93
C GLU A 132 -8.14 16.06 -3.29
N ALA A 133 -7.50 14.94 -3.63
CA ALA A 133 -7.78 14.22 -4.87
C ALA A 133 -9.21 13.67 -4.90
N ALA A 134 -9.70 13.11 -3.79
CA ALA A 134 -11.07 12.63 -3.67
C ALA A 134 -12.09 13.77 -3.88
N ALA A 135 -11.83 14.96 -3.31
CA ALA A 135 -12.69 16.12 -3.48
C ALA A 135 -12.77 16.58 -4.95
N VAL A 136 -11.62 16.61 -5.66
CA VAL A 136 -11.58 16.94 -7.10
C VAL A 136 -12.40 15.95 -7.92
N MET A 137 -12.34 14.66 -7.58
CA MET A 137 -13.08 13.59 -8.25
C MET A 137 -14.56 13.47 -7.78
N GLN A 138 -15.00 14.31 -6.86
CA GLN A 138 -16.32 14.21 -6.23
C GLN A 138 -16.57 12.85 -5.57
N LEU A 139 -15.52 12.18 -5.12
CA LEU A 139 -15.58 10.91 -4.42
C LEU A 139 -15.83 11.18 -2.92
N PRO A 140 -16.89 10.62 -2.30
CA PRO A 140 -17.12 10.78 -0.87
C PRO A 140 -15.92 10.27 -0.04
N ALA A 141 -15.55 11.01 1.01
CA ALA A 141 -14.42 10.69 1.87
C ALA A 141 -14.49 9.26 2.46
N ASP A 142 -15.69 8.84 2.88
CA ASP A 142 -15.89 7.48 3.39
C ASP A 142 -15.67 6.40 2.34
N SER A 143 -15.99 6.69 1.08
CA SER A 143 -15.73 5.76 -0.03
C SER A 143 -14.22 5.65 -0.29
N MET A 144 -13.52 6.79 -0.32
CA MET A 144 -12.06 6.84 -0.45
C MET A 144 -11.37 6.08 0.69
N ARG A 145 -11.77 6.29 1.93
CA ARG A 145 -11.20 5.63 3.11
C ARG A 145 -11.35 4.11 3.09
N ARG A 146 -12.37 3.57 2.42
CA ARG A 146 -12.60 2.12 2.24
C ARG A 146 -11.83 1.53 1.08
N MET A 147 -11.24 2.35 0.20
CA MET A 147 -10.38 1.87 -0.90
C MET A 147 -9.00 1.50 -0.37
N THR A 148 -8.36 0.50 -1.00
CA THR A 148 -6.93 0.29 -0.85
C THR A 148 -6.16 1.32 -1.66
N LEU A 149 -4.87 1.46 -1.44
CA LEU A 149 -4.01 2.35 -2.23
C LEU A 149 -4.12 2.02 -3.72
N TRP A 150 -4.08 0.73 -4.08
CA TRP A 150 -4.22 0.28 -5.46
C TRP A 150 -5.54 0.72 -6.08
N GLN A 151 -6.67 0.47 -5.38
CA GLN A 151 -8.00 0.86 -5.86
C GLN A 151 -8.10 2.37 -6.06
N PHE A 152 -7.57 3.16 -5.13
CA PHE A 152 -7.58 4.61 -5.23
C PHE A 152 -6.73 5.11 -6.40
N HIS A 153 -5.52 4.57 -6.59
CA HIS A 153 -4.67 4.91 -7.73
C HIS A 153 -5.31 4.54 -9.07
N ALA A 154 -5.91 3.35 -9.17
CA ALA A 154 -6.66 2.94 -10.36
C ALA A 154 -7.82 3.90 -10.66
N TYR A 155 -8.52 4.35 -9.60
CA TYR A 155 -9.61 5.33 -9.74
C TYR A 155 -9.10 6.69 -10.22
N VAL A 156 -7.99 7.19 -9.66
CA VAL A 156 -7.33 8.43 -10.10
C VAL A 156 -6.87 8.33 -11.56
N ALA A 157 -6.27 7.20 -11.94
CA ALA A 157 -5.83 6.96 -13.32
C ALA A 157 -7.01 7.00 -14.30
N GLY A 158 -8.11 6.33 -13.97
CA GLY A 158 -9.33 6.36 -14.77
C GLY A 158 -9.94 7.76 -14.90
N PHE A 159 -9.98 8.52 -13.79
CA PHE A 159 -10.45 9.91 -13.80
C PHE A 159 -9.58 10.79 -14.70
N ASN A 160 -8.26 10.72 -14.57
CA ASN A 160 -7.33 11.51 -15.38
C ASN A 160 -7.44 11.18 -16.88
N LYS A 161 -7.63 9.89 -17.22
CA LYS A 161 -7.87 9.45 -18.61
C LYS A 161 -9.17 10.01 -19.16
N GLY A 162 -10.24 10.03 -18.36
CA GLY A 162 -11.51 10.62 -18.75
C GLY A 162 -11.45 12.13 -18.96
N GLN A 163 -10.60 12.84 -18.22
CA GLN A 163 -10.41 14.30 -18.39
C GLN A 163 -9.53 14.67 -19.61
N ASN A 164 -8.67 13.77 -20.06
CA ASN A 164 -7.74 13.99 -21.16
C ASN A 164 -7.70 12.76 -22.09
N PRO A 165 -8.78 12.48 -22.83
CA PRO A 165 -8.89 11.26 -23.64
C PRO A 165 -7.85 11.18 -24.78
N ASP A 166 -7.37 12.33 -25.25
CA ASP A 166 -6.38 12.42 -26.33
C ASP A 166 -4.93 12.34 -25.85
N LYS A 167 -4.72 12.28 -24.54
CA LYS A 167 -3.35 12.15 -24.01
C LYS A 167 -2.99 10.68 -24.00
N PRO A 168 -1.91 10.28 -24.71
CA PRO A 168 -1.46 8.88 -24.69
C PRO A 168 -1.18 8.44 -23.25
N ASP A 169 -1.51 7.19 -22.96
CA ASP A 169 -1.14 6.59 -21.68
C ASP A 169 0.38 6.73 -21.48
N PRO A 170 0.86 6.98 -20.28
CA PRO A 170 2.30 6.97 -20.02
C PRO A 170 2.84 5.60 -20.43
N LEU A 171 4.02 5.62 -21.05
CA LEU A 171 4.71 4.39 -21.44
C LEU A 171 4.83 3.47 -20.21
N SER A 172 4.60 2.19 -20.41
CA SER A 172 4.94 1.17 -19.40
C SER A 172 6.46 1.07 -19.28
N ASP A 173 6.97 0.57 -18.15
CA ASP A 173 8.41 0.39 -17.93
C ASP A 173 9.07 -0.40 -19.09
N GLN A 174 8.36 -1.41 -19.61
CA GLN A 174 8.83 -2.20 -20.76
C GLN A 174 8.89 -1.38 -22.07
N GLU A 175 7.94 -0.48 -22.29
CA GLU A 175 7.93 0.41 -23.47
C GLU A 175 8.97 1.51 -23.31
N GLU A 176 9.21 1.99 -22.10
CA GLU A 176 10.25 2.97 -21.78
C GLU A 176 11.64 2.37 -21.99
N ASP A 177 11.86 1.15 -21.49
CA ASP A 177 13.09 0.38 -21.71
C ASP A 177 13.31 0.05 -23.19
N ALA A 178 12.26 -0.34 -23.89
CA ALA A 178 12.33 -0.61 -25.34
C ALA A 178 12.67 0.66 -26.12
N LEU A 179 12.06 1.80 -25.78
CA LEU A 179 12.36 3.09 -26.39
C LEU A 179 13.79 3.53 -26.07
N TRP A 180 14.24 3.34 -24.84
CA TRP A 180 15.60 3.66 -24.42
C TRP A 180 16.64 2.82 -25.17
N ASN A 181 16.41 1.51 -25.32
CA ASN A 181 17.26 0.62 -26.07
C ASN A 181 17.31 1.01 -27.55
N TRP A 182 16.15 1.33 -28.13
CA TRP A 182 16.07 1.79 -29.54
C TRP A 182 16.82 3.11 -29.77
N LEU A 183 16.73 4.06 -28.83
CA LEU A 183 17.45 5.34 -28.93
C LEU A 183 18.98 5.20 -28.78
N ASN A 184 19.43 4.16 -28.07
CA ASN A 184 20.84 3.90 -27.82
C ASN A 184 21.42 2.81 -28.74
N GLU A 185 20.63 2.19 -29.62
CA GLU A 185 21.17 1.33 -30.65
C GLU A 185 22.05 2.15 -31.62
N PRO A 186 23.35 1.84 -31.77
CA PRO A 186 24.18 2.54 -32.75
C PRO A 186 23.58 2.32 -34.12
N MET A 187 23.26 3.40 -34.82
CA MET A 187 22.77 3.34 -36.20
C MET A 187 23.78 2.55 -37.05
N ALA A 188 23.59 1.24 -37.12
CA ALA A 188 24.34 0.37 -38.00
C ALA A 188 23.91 0.64 -39.44
N GLY A 189 24.67 1.49 -40.16
CA GLY A 189 24.51 1.62 -41.57
C GLY A 189 24.49 3.05 -42.13
N ALA A 190 25.57 3.78 -41.93
CA ALA A 190 25.94 4.84 -42.86
C ALA A 190 27.39 4.56 -43.28
N ALA A 191 27.51 3.68 -44.26
CA ALA A 191 28.73 3.51 -45.06
C ALA A 191 28.37 3.72 -46.51
#